data_e5c28364021537737f087804decf1a08
#
_entry.id   e5c28364021537737f087804decf1a08
#
_cell.length_a   1.000
_cell.length_b   1.000
_cell.length_c   1.000
_cell.angle_alpha   90.00
_cell.angle_beta   90.00
_cell.angle_gamma   90.00
#
_symmetry.space_group_name_H-M   'P 1'
#
loop_
_entity.id
_entity.type
_entity.pdbx_description
1 polymer ?
#
loop_
_entity_poly.entity_id
_entity_poly.type
_entity_poly.pdbx_seq_one_letter_code
_entity_poly.pdbx_strand_id
1 'polypeptide(L)'
;MGRPVLVIPGMLSGDRSTALLRASLRQAGFDPYGWQEGFNVRVTTQAIARVEGRLADIATSTGRKVVIIGWSLGGLYARLLAHRRPELVALAVTLGSPFSGNRRANNAWRLYERLNDHTVDAPPFPEEISAKPPVPTIAMWSTKDGIVAAECARGAPDESDARFELPYRHFELGSSRRAIAVIVGALHNFMEEERP
;
A
#
# COMPACT_ATOMS: atom_id res chain seq x y z
N MET A 1 -12.82 16.92 -10.76
CA MET A 1 -12.40 16.16 -9.57
C MET A 1 -11.17 15.35 -9.91
N GLY A 2 -10.17 15.31 -9.02
CA GLY A 2 -8.96 14.48 -9.16
C GLY A 2 -9.28 12.99 -9.14
N ARG A 3 -8.30 12.13 -9.45
CA ARG A 3 -8.45 10.68 -9.33
C ARG A 3 -8.45 10.30 -7.84
N PRO A 4 -9.43 9.52 -7.35
CA PRO A 4 -9.49 9.13 -5.95
C PRO A 4 -8.32 8.22 -5.57
N VAL A 5 -7.71 8.48 -4.40
CA VAL A 5 -6.58 7.74 -3.87
C VAL A 5 -6.85 7.37 -2.42
N LEU A 6 -6.98 6.10 -2.09
CA LEU A 6 -7.02 5.61 -0.72
C LEU A 6 -5.59 5.39 -0.21
N VAL A 7 -5.21 6.05 0.89
CA VAL A 7 -3.89 5.90 1.50
C VAL A 7 -4.01 5.11 2.80
N ILE A 8 -3.32 3.96 2.88
CA ILE A 8 -3.37 3.03 4.02
C ILE A 8 -2.03 3.09 4.77
N PRO A 9 -2.04 3.41 6.08
CA PRO A 9 -0.84 3.57 6.88
C PRO A 9 -0.17 2.23 7.24
N GLY A 10 1.09 2.30 7.65
CA GLY A 10 1.86 1.17 8.18
C GLY A 10 1.39 0.71 9.57
N MET A 11 2.03 -0.36 10.08
CA MET A 11 1.76 -0.89 11.41
C MET A 11 2.01 0.16 12.50
N LEU A 12 1.17 0.18 13.53
CA LEU A 12 1.18 1.14 14.66
C LEU A 12 1.06 2.60 14.24
N SER A 13 0.57 2.86 13.05
CA SER A 13 0.36 4.21 12.54
C SER A 13 -1.08 4.41 12.04
N GLY A 14 -1.47 5.66 11.87
CA GLY A 14 -2.82 6.03 11.43
C GLY A 14 -2.75 7.17 10.42
N ASP A 15 -3.89 7.79 10.13
CA ASP A 15 -4.01 8.84 9.11
C ASP A 15 -3.05 10.03 9.31
N ARG A 16 -2.67 10.35 10.55
CA ARG A 16 -1.70 11.42 10.81
C ARG A 16 -0.33 11.13 10.20
N SER A 17 0.11 9.87 10.20
CA SER A 17 1.42 9.47 9.65
C SER A 17 1.49 9.62 8.12
N THR A 18 0.36 9.54 7.44
CA THR A 18 0.24 9.68 5.98
C THR A 18 -0.29 11.06 5.54
N ALA A 19 -0.44 12.00 6.47
CA ALA A 19 -1.01 13.32 6.18
C ALA A 19 -0.21 14.11 5.14
N LEU A 20 1.13 14.02 5.23
CA LEU A 20 2.02 14.70 4.28
C LEU A 20 1.89 14.09 2.87
N LEU A 21 1.83 12.76 2.76
CA LEU A 21 1.61 12.07 1.49
C LEU A 21 0.27 12.48 0.88
N ARG A 22 -0.82 12.48 1.66
CA ARG A 22 -2.12 12.93 1.17
C ARG A 22 -2.12 14.41 0.76
N ALA A 23 -1.43 15.29 1.51
CA ALA A 23 -1.32 16.70 1.14
C ALA A 23 -0.58 16.88 -0.20
N SER A 24 0.52 16.13 -0.41
CA SER A 24 1.30 16.17 -1.65
C SER A 24 0.52 15.59 -2.84
N LEU A 25 -0.23 14.51 -2.64
CA LEU A 25 -1.13 13.96 -3.67
C LEU A 25 -2.21 14.98 -4.07
N ARG A 26 -2.78 15.71 -3.10
CA ARG A 26 -3.78 16.76 -3.40
C ARG A 26 -3.17 17.91 -4.21
N GLN A 27 -1.96 18.34 -3.86
CA GLN A 27 -1.23 19.37 -4.63
C GLN A 27 -0.92 18.90 -6.06
N ALA A 28 -0.74 17.59 -6.26
CA ALA A 28 -0.51 16.97 -7.56
C ALA A 28 -1.81 16.68 -8.34
N GLY A 29 -2.97 17.14 -7.87
CA GLY A 29 -4.25 17.02 -8.59
C GLY A 29 -5.03 15.72 -8.34
N PHE A 30 -4.58 14.87 -7.41
CA PHE A 30 -5.35 13.71 -6.94
C PHE A 30 -6.39 14.11 -5.89
N ASP A 31 -7.35 13.22 -5.63
CA ASP A 31 -8.32 13.33 -4.54
C ASP A 31 -8.05 12.27 -3.47
N PRO A 32 -7.17 12.56 -2.47
CA PRO A 32 -6.70 11.58 -1.52
C PRO A 32 -7.62 11.44 -0.30
N TYR A 33 -7.89 10.20 0.07
CA TYR A 33 -8.68 9.76 1.22
C TYR A 33 -7.78 9.05 2.24
N GLY A 34 -8.01 9.28 3.52
CA GLY A 34 -7.46 8.48 4.59
C GLY A 34 -8.23 7.17 4.77
N TRP A 35 -7.62 6.21 5.43
CA TRP A 35 -8.25 4.92 5.68
C TRP A 35 -9.33 4.96 6.76
N GLN A 36 -9.24 5.89 7.72
CA GLN A 36 -10.23 6.21 8.75
C GLN A 36 -10.52 5.09 9.79
N GLU A 37 -9.62 4.12 9.93
CA GLU A 37 -9.73 3.00 10.86
C GLU A 37 -8.85 3.16 12.12
N GLY A 38 -8.43 4.40 12.44
CA GLY A 38 -7.57 4.67 13.60
C GLY A 38 -6.13 4.19 13.40
N PHE A 39 -5.58 3.48 14.40
CA PHE A 39 -4.23 2.90 14.30
C PHE A 39 -4.29 1.51 13.65
N ASN A 40 -3.42 1.27 12.68
CA ASN A 40 -3.26 -0.03 12.03
C ASN A 40 -2.44 -0.97 12.92
N VAL A 41 -3.10 -1.63 13.86
CA VAL A 41 -2.45 -2.48 14.88
C VAL A 41 -2.67 -3.96 14.58
N ARG A 42 -3.92 -4.36 14.39
CA ARG A 42 -4.34 -5.75 14.23
C ARG A 42 -4.94 -5.99 12.85
N VAL A 43 -4.44 -7.04 12.19
CA VAL A 43 -5.02 -7.55 10.95
C VAL A 43 -6.07 -8.59 11.32
N THR A 44 -7.33 -8.27 11.15
CA THR A 44 -8.46 -9.18 11.41
C THR A 44 -9.40 -9.18 10.21
N THR A 45 -10.19 -10.22 10.08
CA THR A 45 -11.23 -10.28 9.03
C THR A 45 -12.18 -9.09 9.09
N GLN A 46 -12.49 -8.60 10.30
CA GLN A 46 -13.31 -7.41 10.50
C GLN A 46 -12.59 -6.12 10.05
N ALA A 47 -11.30 -5.97 10.39
CA ALA A 47 -10.53 -4.81 9.93
C ALA A 47 -10.42 -4.78 8.39
N ILE A 48 -10.17 -5.93 7.78
CA ILE A 48 -10.16 -6.09 6.32
C ILE A 48 -11.51 -5.68 5.71
N ALA A 49 -12.62 -6.19 6.27
CA ALA A 49 -13.96 -5.87 5.77
C ALA A 49 -14.28 -4.36 5.88
N ARG A 50 -13.84 -3.68 6.96
CA ARG A 50 -14.03 -2.23 7.10
C ARG A 50 -13.24 -1.44 6.05
N VAL A 51 -11.97 -1.81 5.80
CA VAL A 51 -11.16 -1.15 4.77
C VAL A 51 -11.71 -1.43 3.36
N GLU A 52 -12.24 -2.63 3.13
CA GLU A 52 -12.95 -2.97 1.89
C GLU A 52 -14.23 -2.13 1.72
N GLY A 53 -15.01 -1.96 2.79
CA GLY A 53 -16.16 -1.05 2.81
C GLY A 53 -15.75 0.40 2.51
N ARG A 54 -14.66 0.88 3.12
CA ARG A 54 -14.11 2.22 2.84
C ARG A 54 -13.73 2.40 1.37
N LEU A 55 -13.12 1.40 0.75
CA LEU A 55 -12.82 1.41 -0.70
C LEU A 55 -14.10 1.52 -1.53
N ALA A 56 -15.12 0.74 -1.20
CA ALA A 56 -16.40 0.75 -1.89
C ALA A 56 -17.12 2.10 -1.77
N ASP A 57 -17.11 2.71 -0.58
CA ASP A 57 -17.71 4.04 -0.34
C ASP A 57 -17.03 5.12 -1.19
N ILE A 58 -15.69 5.12 -1.28
CA ILE A 58 -14.94 6.06 -2.10
C ILE A 58 -15.27 5.84 -3.59
N ALA A 59 -15.26 4.60 -4.06
CA ALA A 59 -15.57 4.28 -5.45
C ALA A 59 -17.00 4.72 -5.81
N THR A 60 -17.98 4.43 -4.95
CA THR A 60 -19.39 4.80 -5.15
C THR A 60 -19.57 6.31 -5.15
N SER A 61 -19.02 7.03 -4.17
CA SER A 61 -19.19 8.49 -4.05
C SER A 61 -18.50 9.26 -5.17
N THR A 62 -17.43 8.72 -5.76
CA THR A 62 -16.70 9.37 -6.84
C THR A 62 -17.12 8.88 -8.24
N GLY A 63 -17.83 7.76 -8.34
CA GLY A 63 -18.16 7.08 -9.60
C GLY A 63 -16.93 6.55 -10.35
N ARG A 64 -15.78 6.33 -9.66
CA ARG A 64 -14.49 6.02 -10.29
C ARG A 64 -13.76 4.92 -9.53
N LYS A 65 -12.97 4.12 -10.24
CA LYS A 65 -12.00 3.22 -9.63
C LYS A 65 -10.96 4.01 -8.83
N VAL A 66 -10.52 3.44 -7.71
CA VAL A 66 -9.64 4.07 -6.70
C VAL A 66 -8.20 3.58 -6.86
N VAL A 67 -7.25 4.48 -6.83
CA VAL A 67 -5.83 4.13 -6.61
C VAL A 67 -5.65 3.81 -5.13
N ILE A 68 -4.98 2.72 -4.79
CA ILE A 68 -4.65 2.40 -3.40
C ILE A 68 -3.14 2.54 -3.21
N ILE A 69 -2.72 3.36 -2.25
CA ILE A 69 -1.31 3.47 -1.84
C ILE A 69 -1.19 2.95 -0.42
N GLY A 70 -0.48 1.84 -0.23
CA GLY A 70 -0.24 1.25 1.08
C GLY A 70 1.22 1.34 1.50
N TRP A 71 1.47 1.87 2.69
CA TRP A 71 2.80 1.92 3.28
C TRP A 71 3.02 0.75 4.23
N SER A 72 4.12 -0.01 4.06
CA SER A 72 4.47 -1.13 4.95
C SER A 72 3.33 -2.15 5.06
N LEU A 73 2.78 -2.39 6.25
CA LEU A 73 1.59 -3.23 6.44
C LEU A 73 0.40 -2.77 5.59
N GLY A 74 0.27 -1.48 5.34
CA GLY A 74 -0.78 -0.93 4.48
C GLY A 74 -0.72 -1.41 3.04
N GLY A 75 0.49 -1.74 2.54
CA GLY A 75 0.64 -2.30 1.19
C GLY A 75 0.14 -3.74 1.06
N LEU A 76 0.16 -4.51 2.15
CA LEU A 76 -0.48 -5.84 2.16
C LEU A 76 -2.00 -5.70 2.01
N TYR A 77 -2.62 -4.72 2.68
CA TYR A 77 -4.03 -4.37 2.45
C TYR A 77 -4.28 -3.92 1.01
N ALA A 78 -3.39 -3.10 0.42
CA ALA A 78 -3.56 -2.63 -0.95
C ALA A 78 -3.60 -3.79 -1.95
N ARG A 79 -2.69 -4.77 -1.82
CA ARG A 79 -2.68 -5.97 -2.66
C ARG A 79 -3.90 -6.86 -2.40
N LEU A 80 -4.25 -7.08 -1.14
CA LEU A 80 -5.41 -7.88 -0.76
C LEU A 80 -6.71 -7.31 -1.36
N LEU A 81 -6.92 -6.00 -1.25
CA LEU A 81 -8.08 -5.33 -1.83
C LEU A 81 -8.08 -5.39 -3.35
N ALA A 82 -6.91 -5.30 -3.98
CA ALA A 82 -6.77 -5.42 -5.42
C ALA A 82 -7.10 -6.85 -5.94
N HIS A 83 -6.85 -7.89 -5.14
CA HIS A 83 -7.31 -9.24 -5.42
C HIS A 83 -8.82 -9.41 -5.24
N ARG A 84 -9.38 -8.87 -4.16
CA ARG A 84 -10.79 -9.04 -3.80
C ARG A 84 -11.76 -8.20 -4.64
N ARG A 85 -11.36 -6.97 -4.92
CA ARG A 85 -12.22 -5.96 -5.54
C ARG A 85 -11.58 -5.29 -6.75
N PRO A 86 -11.11 -6.08 -7.74
CA PRO A 86 -10.42 -5.52 -8.91
C PRO A 86 -11.31 -4.56 -9.72
N GLU A 87 -12.62 -4.70 -9.61
CA GLU A 87 -13.59 -3.80 -10.25
C GLU A 87 -13.60 -2.38 -9.62
N LEU A 88 -13.14 -2.24 -8.36
CA LEU A 88 -13.07 -0.96 -7.65
C LEU A 88 -11.67 -0.34 -7.67
N VAL A 89 -10.63 -1.11 -8.00
CA VAL A 89 -9.24 -0.68 -7.92
C VAL A 89 -8.71 -0.29 -9.31
N ALA A 90 -8.16 0.92 -9.41
CA ALA A 90 -7.50 1.40 -10.62
C ALA A 90 -6.02 1.03 -10.67
N LEU A 91 -5.36 1.03 -9.51
CA LEU A 91 -3.92 0.79 -9.35
C LEU A 91 -3.64 0.47 -7.89
N ALA A 92 -2.83 -0.54 -7.61
CA ALA A 92 -2.30 -0.83 -6.28
C ALA A 92 -0.81 -0.48 -6.19
N VAL A 93 -0.45 0.35 -5.21
CA VAL A 93 0.93 0.79 -4.97
C VAL A 93 1.37 0.35 -3.58
N THR A 94 2.51 -0.31 -3.48
CA THR A 94 3.14 -0.69 -2.21
C THR A 94 4.38 0.15 -1.95
N LEU A 95 4.53 0.68 -0.73
CA LEU A 95 5.69 1.44 -0.27
C LEU A 95 6.40 0.66 0.83
N GLY A 96 7.54 0.04 0.54
CA GLY A 96 8.32 -0.74 1.51
C GLY A 96 7.52 -1.85 2.19
N SER A 97 6.70 -2.58 1.46
CA SER A 97 5.76 -3.58 2.01
C SER A 97 6.30 -5.00 1.81
N PRO A 98 6.32 -5.87 2.83
CA PRO A 98 6.85 -7.23 2.73
C PRO A 98 5.80 -8.19 2.12
N PHE A 99 5.46 -8.01 0.84
CA PHE A 99 4.42 -8.78 0.17
C PHE A 99 4.92 -10.07 -0.47
N SER A 100 6.23 -10.20 -0.67
CA SER A 100 6.86 -11.31 -1.40
C SER A 100 7.91 -12.05 -0.57
N GLY A 101 8.25 -13.26 -0.98
CA GLY A 101 9.35 -14.05 -0.43
C GLY A 101 9.14 -14.47 1.03
N ASN A 102 10.22 -14.45 1.81
CA ASN A 102 10.20 -14.88 3.21
C ASN A 102 9.50 -13.81 4.09
N ARG A 103 8.32 -14.12 4.57
CA ARG A 103 7.51 -13.23 5.44
C ARG A 103 8.19 -12.84 6.76
N ARG A 104 9.24 -13.57 7.18
CA ARG A 104 10.08 -13.25 8.34
C ARG A 104 11.34 -12.43 8.00
N ALA A 105 11.63 -12.17 6.74
CA ALA A 105 12.73 -11.31 6.33
C ALA A 105 12.41 -9.81 6.51
N ASN A 106 11.93 -9.47 7.71
CA ASN A 106 11.72 -8.09 8.15
C ASN A 106 11.87 -8.00 9.68
N ASN A 107 12.25 -6.84 10.18
CA ASN A 107 12.47 -6.63 11.62
C ASN A 107 11.17 -6.46 12.43
N ALA A 108 10.00 -6.43 11.79
CA ALA A 108 8.71 -6.19 12.42
C ALA A 108 7.87 -7.45 12.66
N TRP A 109 8.25 -8.62 12.11
CA TRP A 109 7.41 -9.82 12.15
C TRP A 109 7.08 -10.31 13.57
N ARG A 110 8.06 -10.25 14.51
CA ARG A 110 7.82 -10.65 15.91
C ARG A 110 6.81 -9.74 16.60
N LEU A 111 6.89 -8.43 16.31
CA LEU A 111 5.93 -7.46 16.84
C LEU A 111 4.55 -7.68 16.22
N TYR A 112 4.49 -7.96 14.92
CA TYR A 112 3.24 -8.31 14.24
C TYR A 112 2.56 -9.52 14.91
N GLU A 113 3.28 -10.64 15.09
CA GLU A 113 2.73 -11.85 15.72
C GLU A 113 2.33 -11.62 17.19
N ARG A 114 3.04 -10.75 17.92
CA ARG A 114 2.66 -10.39 19.30
C ARG A 114 1.37 -9.58 19.37
N LEU A 115 1.06 -8.80 18.35
CA LEU A 115 -0.13 -7.94 18.28
C LEU A 115 -1.34 -8.64 17.68
N ASN A 116 -1.14 -9.76 16.99
CA ASN A 116 -2.17 -10.50 16.28
C ASN A 116 -2.35 -11.91 16.87
N ASP A 117 -3.51 -12.50 16.64
CA ASP A 117 -3.83 -13.87 17.09
C ASP A 117 -3.46 -14.93 16.05
N HIS A 118 -2.60 -14.57 15.09
CA HIS A 118 -2.12 -15.41 13.98
C HIS A 118 -0.67 -15.05 13.63
N THR A 119 0.00 -15.95 12.92
CA THR A 119 1.39 -15.73 12.48
C THR A 119 1.43 -15.02 11.12
N VAL A 120 2.60 -14.51 10.75
CA VAL A 120 2.83 -13.95 9.40
C VAL A 120 2.65 -14.99 8.28
N ASP A 121 2.83 -16.29 8.60
CA ASP A 121 2.67 -17.36 7.63
C ASP A 121 1.23 -17.85 7.47
N ALA A 122 0.36 -17.53 8.44
CA ALA A 122 -1.06 -17.89 8.43
C ALA A 122 -1.94 -16.65 8.70
N PRO A 123 -1.95 -15.66 7.81
CA PRO A 123 -2.77 -14.45 7.97
C PRO A 123 -4.27 -14.78 7.88
N PRO A 124 -5.17 -13.91 8.38
CA PRO A 124 -6.61 -14.15 8.42
C PRO A 124 -7.30 -13.97 7.06
N PHE A 125 -6.63 -14.34 5.98
CA PHE A 125 -7.15 -14.30 4.60
C PHE A 125 -6.44 -15.38 3.76
N PRO A 126 -7.16 -15.99 2.79
CA PRO A 126 -6.63 -17.07 1.97
C PRO A 126 -5.86 -16.58 0.73
N GLU A 127 -5.95 -15.29 0.38
CA GLU A 127 -5.36 -14.76 -0.85
C GLU A 127 -3.83 -14.79 -0.80
N GLU A 128 -3.21 -15.23 -1.90
CA GLU A 128 -1.76 -15.14 -2.08
C GLU A 128 -1.37 -13.74 -2.55
N ILE A 129 -1.03 -12.89 -1.60
CA ILE A 129 -0.73 -11.47 -1.87
C ILE A 129 0.58 -11.21 -2.59
N SER A 130 1.47 -12.21 -2.71
CA SER A 130 2.65 -12.12 -3.57
C SER A 130 2.29 -12.25 -5.05
N ALA A 131 1.29 -13.06 -5.38
CA ALA A 131 0.78 -13.13 -6.74
C ALA A 131 0.32 -11.74 -7.22
N LYS A 132 0.59 -11.41 -8.49
CA LYS A 132 0.16 -10.14 -9.08
C LYS A 132 -1.37 -10.06 -9.09
N PRO A 133 -1.98 -9.03 -8.48
CA PRO A 133 -3.42 -8.80 -8.60
C PRO A 133 -3.84 -8.54 -10.07
N PRO A 134 -5.12 -8.78 -10.42
CA PRO A 134 -5.62 -8.56 -11.79
C PRO A 134 -5.88 -7.08 -12.11
N VAL A 135 -5.07 -6.20 -11.55
CA VAL A 135 -5.07 -4.75 -11.79
C VAL A 135 -3.63 -4.25 -11.91
N PRO A 136 -3.38 -3.07 -12.48
CA PRO A 136 -2.05 -2.47 -12.47
C PRO A 136 -1.44 -2.38 -11.06
N THR A 137 -0.14 -2.68 -10.94
CA THR A 137 0.58 -2.72 -9.66
C THR A 137 1.94 -2.07 -9.74
N ILE A 138 2.29 -1.31 -8.71
CA ILE A 138 3.62 -0.72 -8.53
C ILE A 138 4.18 -1.16 -7.17
N ALA A 139 5.41 -1.70 -7.17
CA ALA A 139 6.19 -1.94 -5.97
C ALA A 139 7.29 -0.89 -5.82
N MET A 140 7.24 -0.10 -4.75
CA MET A 140 8.29 0.85 -4.39
C MET A 140 9.05 0.34 -3.17
N TRP A 141 10.34 0.18 -3.30
CA TRP A 141 11.20 -0.49 -2.33
C TRP A 141 12.51 0.25 -2.12
N SER A 142 13.32 -0.14 -1.13
CA SER A 142 14.60 0.49 -0.86
C SER A 142 15.61 -0.51 -0.30
N THR A 143 16.85 -0.43 -0.79
CA THR A 143 17.99 -1.12 -0.16
C THR A 143 18.40 -0.51 1.18
N LYS A 144 17.93 0.70 1.48
CA LYS A 144 18.18 1.43 2.75
C LYS A 144 17.03 1.33 3.75
N ASP A 145 16.02 0.51 3.49
CA ASP A 145 14.78 0.43 4.29
C ASP A 145 15.06 0.20 5.78
N GLY A 146 15.88 -0.80 6.14
CA GLY A 146 16.27 -1.12 7.51
C GLY A 146 15.21 -1.86 8.33
N ILE A 147 13.97 -1.98 7.85
CA ILE A 147 12.87 -2.74 8.49
C ILE A 147 12.49 -3.94 7.62
N VAL A 148 12.18 -3.72 6.35
CA VAL A 148 11.78 -4.75 5.39
C VAL A 148 12.93 -5.06 4.45
N ALA A 149 13.23 -6.34 4.25
CA ALA A 149 14.24 -6.77 3.29
C ALA A 149 13.85 -6.31 1.88
N ALA A 150 14.82 -5.79 1.14
CA ALA A 150 14.60 -5.18 -0.17
C ALA A 150 13.93 -6.15 -1.17
N GLU A 151 14.35 -7.43 -1.15
CA GLU A 151 13.78 -8.49 -1.99
C GLU A 151 12.29 -8.73 -1.68
N CYS A 152 11.89 -8.64 -0.41
CA CYS A 152 10.50 -8.85 0.00
C CYS A 152 9.58 -7.68 -0.40
N ALA A 153 10.13 -6.46 -0.46
CA ALA A 153 9.38 -5.28 -0.86
C ALA A 153 9.42 -5.02 -2.36
N ARG A 154 10.46 -5.49 -3.05
CA ARG A 154 10.59 -5.43 -4.51
C ARG A 154 9.72 -6.46 -5.21
N GLY A 155 9.65 -7.67 -4.63
CA GLY A 155 9.02 -8.83 -5.25
C GLY A 155 9.77 -9.38 -6.47
N ALA A 156 9.25 -10.49 -7.00
CA ALA A 156 9.69 -11.09 -8.25
C ALA A 156 9.25 -10.25 -9.47
N PRO A 157 9.85 -10.44 -10.66
CA PRO A 157 9.50 -9.69 -11.87
C PRO A 157 8.04 -9.75 -12.29
N ASP A 158 7.39 -10.88 -12.05
CA ASP A 158 6.01 -11.20 -12.42
C ASP A 158 4.97 -10.81 -11.34
N GLU A 159 5.42 -10.33 -10.18
CA GLU A 159 4.53 -9.96 -9.08
C GLU A 159 4.04 -8.50 -9.14
N SER A 160 4.61 -7.66 -10.01
CA SER A 160 4.19 -6.26 -10.19
C SER A 160 4.51 -5.77 -11.61
N ASP A 161 3.69 -4.84 -12.15
CA ASP A 161 3.89 -4.26 -13.47
C ASP A 161 5.09 -3.30 -13.50
N ALA A 162 5.31 -2.55 -12.42
CA ALA A 162 6.45 -1.66 -12.28
C ALA A 162 7.08 -1.78 -10.89
N ARG A 163 8.41 -1.58 -10.84
CA ARG A 163 9.19 -1.65 -9.61
C ARG A 163 10.19 -0.50 -9.56
N PHE A 164 10.11 0.33 -8.51
CA PHE A 164 10.97 1.50 -8.33
C PHE A 164 11.79 1.39 -7.07
N GLU A 165 13.11 1.48 -7.19
CA GLU A 165 14.00 1.63 -6.06
C GLU A 165 14.02 3.08 -5.58
N LEU A 166 13.85 3.27 -4.27
CA LEU A 166 13.89 4.57 -3.61
C LEU A 166 15.06 4.60 -2.62
N PRO A 167 15.91 5.63 -2.62
CA PRO A 167 17.11 5.68 -1.76
C PRO A 167 16.80 6.15 -0.32
N TYR A 168 15.67 5.74 0.27
CA TYR A 168 15.14 6.25 1.52
C TYR A 168 14.96 5.12 2.55
N ARG A 169 15.03 5.47 3.85
CA ARG A 169 14.74 4.55 4.95
C ARG A 169 13.23 4.31 5.05
N HIS A 170 12.84 3.21 5.72
CA HIS A 170 11.46 2.76 5.84
C HIS A 170 10.47 3.86 6.24
N PHE A 171 10.77 4.59 7.31
CA PHE A 171 9.89 5.66 7.79
C PHE A 171 9.87 6.88 6.85
N GLU A 172 10.93 7.12 6.11
CA GLU A 172 11.01 8.23 5.15
C GLU A 172 10.07 8.03 3.95
N LEU A 173 9.77 6.77 3.57
CA LEU A 173 8.85 6.46 2.48
C LEU A 173 7.45 7.05 2.72
N GLY A 174 6.99 7.11 3.97
CA GLY A 174 5.69 7.68 4.34
C GLY A 174 5.73 9.12 4.82
N SER A 175 6.93 9.68 5.18
CA SER A 175 7.04 10.94 5.93
C SER A 175 8.02 11.97 5.35
N SER A 176 8.95 11.58 4.48
CA SER A 176 9.92 12.52 3.88
C SER A 176 9.33 13.25 2.68
N ARG A 177 9.39 14.60 2.66
CA ARG A 177 8.96 15.41 1.50
C ARG A 177 9.67 15.00 0.21
N ARG A 178 10.97 14.64 0.29
CA ARG A 178 11.76 14.22 -0.87
C ARG A 178 11.30 12.86 -1.39
N ALA A 179 11.12 11.88 -0.49
CA ALA A 179 10.61 10.56 -0.87
C ALA A 179 9.21 10.66 -1.50
N ILE A 180 8.31 11.42 -0.86
CA ILE A 180 6.94 11.62 -1.33
C ILE A 180 6.91 12.29 -2.71
N ALA A 181 7.78 13.27 -2.99
CA ALA A 181 7.85 13.90 -4.31
C ALA A 181 8.21 12.89 -5.40
N VAL A 182 9.16 11.97 -5.12
CA VAL A 182 9.54 10.90 -6.06
C VAL A 182 8.39 9.91 -6.24
N ILE A 183 7.72 9.52 -5.16
CA ILE A 183 6.55 8.61 -5.20
C ILE A 183 5.42 9.20 -6.05
N VAL A 184 5.08 10.46 -5.83
CA VAL A 184 4.03 11.15 -6.60
C VAL A 184 4.42 11.30 -8.06
N GLY A 185 5.69 11.64 -8.36
CA GLY A 185 6.19 11.71 -9.74
C GLY A 185 6.11 10.37 -10.47
N ALA A 186 6.56 9.28 -9.81
CA ALA A 186 6.48 7.93 -10.39
C ALA A 186 5.03 7.50 -10.64
N LEU A 187 4.11 7.86 -9.73
CA LEU A 187 2.69 7.58 -9.90
C LEU A 187 2.11 8.32 -11.12
N HIS A 188 2.45 9.59 -11.32
CA HIS A 188 2.02 10.36 -12.49
C HIS A 188 2.51 9.73 -13.79
N ASN A 189 3.80 9.47 -13.89
CA ASN A 189 4.40 8.91 -15.10
C ASN A 189 3.76 7.56 -15.47
N PHE A 190 3.64 6.65 -14.50
CA PHE A 190 3.00 5.36 -14.74
C PHE A 190 1.56 5.49 -15.23
N MET A 191 0.80 6.41 -14.66
CA MET A 191 -0.60 6.61 -15.03
C MET A 191 -0.79 7.38 -16.35
N GLU A 192 0.21 8.11 -16.83
CA GLU A 192 0.20 8.74 -18.16
C GLU A 192 0.52 7.73 -19.25
N GLU A 193 1.45 6.81 -18.99
CA GLU A 193 1.81 5.71 -19.91
C GLU A 193 0.67 4.71 -20.11
N GLU A 194 -0.17 4.49 -19.09
CA GLU A 194 -1.34 3.60 -19.13
C GLU A 194 -2.60 4.28 -19.72
N ARG A 195 -2.52 5.51 -20.21
CA ARG A 195 -3.65 6.14 -20.93
C ARG A 195 -3.72 5.56 -22.34
N PRO A 196 -4.89 5.01 -22.73
CA PRO A 196 -5.11 4.49 -24.08
C PRO A 196 -5.02 5.59 -25.15
#